data_57faf13bc8da1cc660d1612e33eacea1
#
_entry.id   57faf13bc8da1cc660d1612e33eacea1
#
_cell.length_a   1.000
_cell.length_b   1.000
_cell.length_c   1.000
_cell.angle_alpha   90.00
_cell.angle_beta   90.00
_cell.angle_gamma   90.00
#
_symmetry.space_group_name_H-M   'P 1'
#
loop_
_entity.id
_entity.type
_entity.pdbx_description
1 polymer ?
#
loop_
_entity_poly.entity_id
_entity_poly.type
_entity_poly.pdbx_seq_one_letter_code
_entity_poly.pdbx_strand_id
1 'polypeptide(L)'
;MYKDQTGVVPPKDVDVILCAPKGSGRTVRTLFKEGRVINSSVAVFQDVTGKALEKAVAMGIAVGSGYVYETTFEKEVYSDLYGERGCLMGGIQGMFKAQYDVLRANGHSPSEAFNETCEEALESLYPLVAQNGMDYMYKACSTTARRGALDWAPEFEKACKPVFERLYQSVRDGSETRRTLEFASRPTYRKDFDKETDAIADQEMWRVGHVVRSLRPNRK
;
A
#
# COMPACT_ATOMS: atom_id res chain seq x y z
N MET A 1 -18.60 3.55 -13.12
CA MET A 1 -18.13 3.80 -11.76
C MET A 1 -17.52 5.17 -11.59
N TYR A 2 -16.44 5.53 -12.27
CA TYR A 2 -15.94 6.92 -12.25
C TYR A 2 -17.02 7.94 -12.60
N LYS A 3 -17.82 7.64 -13.62
CA LYS A 3 -18.98 8.45 -14.01
C LYS A 3 -19.94 8.67 -12.84
N ASP A 4 -20.27 7.62 -12.12
CA ASP A 4 -21.27 7.69 -11.04
C ASP A 4 -20.71 8.36 -9.76
N GLN A 5 -19.37 8.29 -9.55
CA GLN A 5 -18.72 8.88 -8.37
C GLN A 5 -18.17 10.29 -8.62
N THR A 6 -17.76 10.60 -9.85
CA THR A 6 -17.08 11.86 -10.18
C THR A 6 -17.86 12.72 -11.19
N GLY A 7 -18.87 12.15 -11.87
CA GLY A 7 -19.60 12.83 -12.93
C GLY A 7 -18.80 13.00 -14.24
N VAL A 8 -17.57 12.49 -14.30
CA VAL A 8 -16.74 12.61 -15.51
C VAL A 8 -17.24 11.65 -16.57
N VAL A 9 -17.55 12.20 -17.75
CA VAL A 9 -17.97 11.44 -18.94
C VAL A 9 -16.92 11.68 -20.03
N PRO A 10 -16.21 10.65 -20.51
CA PRO A 10 -15.24 10.83 -21.58
C PRO A 10 -15.94 11.16 -22.92
N PRO A 11 -15.23 11.86 -23.83
CA PRO A 11 -15.70 12.03 -25.21
C PRO A 11 -15.95 10.67 -25.87
N LYS A 12 -16.92 10.63 -26.78
CA LYS A 12 -17.34 9.36 -27.44
C LYS A 12 -16.37 8.87 -28.52
N ASP A 13 -15.43 9.70 -28.93
CA ASP A 13 -14.49 9.50 -30.04
C ASP A 13 -13.06 9.16 -29.57
N VAL A 14 -12.87 8.84 -28.28
CA VAL A 14 -11.58 8.49 -27.73
C VAL A 14 -11.59 7.12 -27.06
N ASP A 15 -10.46 6.40 -27.13
CA ASP A 15 -10.24 5.24 -26.27
C ASP A 15 -9.98 5.71 -24.83
N VAL A 16 -10.55 5.00 -23.87
CA VAL A 16 -10.30 5.22 -22.44
C VAL A 16 -9.72 3.96 -21.85
N ILE A 17 -8.47 4.03 -21.48
CA ILE A 17 -7.68 2.91 -20.97
C ILE A 17 -7.08 3.25 -19.62
N LEU A 18 -6.71 2.21 -18.89
CA LEU A 18 -6.02 2.28 -17.63
C LEU A 18 -4.77 1.40 -17.70
N CYS A 19 -3.65 1.90 -17.20
CA CYS A 19 -2.46 1.14 -16.90
C CYS A 19 -1.98 1.56 -15.52
N ALA A 20 -2.06 0.67 -14.54
CA ALA A 20 -1.79 0.95 -13.12
C ALA A 20 -0.67 0.05 -12.59
N PRO A 21 0.59 0.55 -12.56
CA PRO A 21 1.68 -0.14 -11.89
C PRO A 21 1.41 -0.32 -10.39
N LYS A 22 1.71 -1.50 -9.86
CA LYS A 22 1.49 -1.84 -8.45
C LYS A 22 2.64 -1.35 -7.56
N GLY A 23 2.72 -0.03 -7.39
CA GLY A 23 3.71 0.65 -6.58
C GLY A 23 3.74 2.16 -6.81
N SER A 24 4.45 2.88 -5.94
CA SER A 24 4.60 4.33 -6.11
C SER A 24 5.34 4.67 -7.40
N GLY A 25 5.03 5.80 -8.03
CA GLY A 25 5.70 6.24 -9.24
C GLY A 25 7.23 6.37 -9.09
N ARG A 26 7.70 6.74 -7.90
CA ARG A 26 9.13 6.75 -7.58
C ARG A 26 9.73 5.35 -7.64
N THR A 27 9.07 4.37 -7.01
CA THR A 27 9.50 2.97 -7.00
C THR A 27 9.51 2.39 -8.41
N VAL A 28 8.46 2.63 -9.20
CA VAL A 28 8.40 2.21 -10.61
C VAL A 28 9.63 2.73 -11.37
N ARG A 29 9.94 4.02 -11.25
CA ARG A 29 11.08 4.62 -11.94
C ARG A 29 12.42 4.09 -11.45
N THR A 30 12.59 3.90 -10.14
CA THR A 30 13.83 3.37 -9.56
C THR A 30 14.08 1.95 -10.03
N LEU A 31 13.09 1.07 -9.93
CA LEU A 31 13.19 -0.32 -10.37
C LEU A 31 13.46 -0.42 -11.86
N PHE A 32 12.81 0.40 -12.68
CA PHE A 32 13.08 0.47 -14.12
C PHE A 32 14.56 0.79 -14.41
N LYS A 33 15.14 1.78 -13.71
CA LYS A 33 16.56 2.15 -13.88
C LYS A 33 17.53 1.05 -13.42
N GLU A 34 17.11 0.23 -12.47
CA GLU A 34 17.89 -0.89 -11.93
C GLU A 34 17.71 -2.19 -12.76
N GLY A 35 16.94 -2.16 -13.84
CA GLY A 35 16.59 -3.36 -14.62
C GLY A 35 15.68 -4.33 -13.87
N ARG A 36 15.01 -3.84 -12.83
CA ARG A 36 14.01 -4.57 -12.05
C ARG A 36 12.61 -4.19 -12.52
N VAL A 37 11.63 -4.98 -12.16
CA VAL A 37 10.27 -4.86 -12.69
C VAL A 37 9.24 -4.69 -11.57
N ILE A 38 8.08 -4.11 -11.93
CA ILE A 38 6.89 -4.08 -11.10
C ILE A 38 5.69 -4.48 -11.96
N ASN A 39 4.70 -5.14 -11.37
CA ASN A 39 3.53 -5.59 -12.11
C ASN A 39 2.56 -4.44 -12.37
N SER A 40 1.77 -4.53 -13.44
CA SER A 40 0.72 -3.57 -13.74
C SER A 40 -0.59 -4.27 -14.09
N SER A 41 -1.70 -3.68 -13.63
CA SER A 41 -3.02 -3.98 -14.18
C SER A 41 -3.30 -3.08 -15.39
N VAL A 42 -4.08 -3.60 -16.33
CA VAL A 42 -4.60 -2.84 -17.48
C VAL A 42 -6.09 -3.05 -17.59
N ALA A 43 -6.79 -2.02 -18.04
CA ALA A 43 -8.22 -2.09 -18.26
C ALA A 43 -8.65 -1.17 -19.41
N VAL A 44 -9.76 -1.53 -20.06
CA VAL A 44 -10.42 -0.75 -21.08
C VAL A 44 -11.79 -0.33 -20.57
N PHE A 45 -12.05 0.97 -20.55
CA PHE A 45 -13.38 1.52 -20.29
C PHE A 45 -14.15 1.78 -21.59
N GLN A 46 -13.47 2.31 -22.60
CA GLN A 46 -14.05 2.64 -23.91
C GLN A 46 -13.05 2.30 -25.02
N ASP A 47 -13.48 1.56 -26.01
CA ASP A 47 -12.69 1.18 -27.17
C ASP A 47 -13.39 1.65 -28.45
N VAL A 48 -12.91 2.74 -29.03
CA VAL A 48 -13.41 3.31 -30.29
C VAL A 48 -12.60 2.81 -31.46
N THR A 49 -11.34 2.55 -31.26
CA THR A 49 -10.40 2.16 -32.33
C THR A 49 -10.31 0.65 -32.56
N GLY A 50 -10.90 -0.17 -31.68
CA GLY A 50 -10.71 -1.63 -31.66
C GLY A 50 -9.30 -2.07 -31.21
N LYS A 51 -8.50 -1.13 -30.65
CA LYS A 51 -7.11 -1.35 -30.22
C LYS A 51 -6.80 -0.83 -28.82
N ALA A 52 -7.80 -0.55 -28.03
CA ALA A 52 -7.61 0.04 -26.70
C ALA A 52 -6.82 -0.88 -25.77
N LEU A 53 -7.10 -2.19 -25.77
CA LEU A 53 -6.35 -3.14 -24.96
C LEU A 53 -4.87 -3.24 -25.36
N GLU A 54 -4.61 -3.29 -26.67
CA GLU A 54 -3.21 -3.31 -27.17
C GLU A 54 -2.44 -2.08 -26.70
N LYS A 55 -3.07 -0.90 -26.74
CA LYS A 55 -2.47 0.35 -26.23
C LYS A 55 -2.19 0.30 -24.74
N ALA A 56 -3.14 -0.23 -23.95
CA ALA A 56 -2.97 -0.35 -22.50
C ALA A 56 -1.82 -1.30 -22.14
N VAL A 57 -1.72 -2.43 -22.82
CA VAL A 57 -0.61 -3.39 -22.67
C VAL A 57 0.73 -2.76 -23.10
N ALA A 58 0.76 -2.06 -24.24
CA ALA A 58 1.96 -1.37 -24.69
C ALA A 58 2.44 -0.32 -23.69
N MET A 59 1.53 0.42 -23.03
CA MET A 59 1.89 1.32 -21.94
C MET A 59 2.52 0.56 -20.76
N GLY A 60 1.94 -0.57 -20.35
CA GLY A 60 2.50 -1.41 -19.30
C GLY A 60 3.93 -1.86 -19.61
N ILE A 61 4.19 -2.30 -20.83
CA ILE A 61 5.53 -2.68 -21.29
C ILE A 61 6.47 -1.46 -21.28
N ALA A 62 6.01 -0.33 -21.78
CA ALA A 62 6.83 0.89 -21.88
C ALA A 62 7.25 1.46 -20.52
N VAL A 63 6.45 1.31 -19.48
CA VAL A 63 6.81 1.72 -18.10
C VAL A 63 7.67 0.68 -17.37
N GLY A 64 7.96 -0.46 -18.00
CA GLY A 64 8.84 -1.50 -17.45
C GLY A 64 8.12 -2.51 -16.57
N SER A 65 6.86 -2.83 -16.86
CA SER A 65 6.13 -3.86 -16.13
C SER A 65 6.71 -5.26 -16.42
N GLY A 66 6.90 -6.05 -15.38
CA GLY A 66 7.35 -7.44 -15.51
C GLY A 66 6.21 -8.40 -15.80
N TYR A 67 5.02 -8.07 -15.32
CA TYR A 67 3.79 -8.82 -15.55
C TYR A 67 2.64 -7.84 -15.73
N VAL A 68 1.86 -8.02 -16.79
CA VAL A 68 0.68 -7.22 -17.08
C VAL A 68 -0.54 -8.13 -17.03
N TYR A 69 -1.58 -7.75 -16.31
CA TYR A 69 -2.83 -8.49 -16.23
C TYR A 69 -4.04 -7.60 -16.48
N GLU A 70 -5.03 -8.18 -17.13
CA GLU A 70 -6.28 -7.50 -17.45
C GLU A 70 -7.23 -7.46 -16.25
N THR A 71 -7.89 -6.34 -16.07
CA THR A 71 -8.95 -6.11 -15.09
C THR A 71 -10.03 -5.20 -15.68
N THR A 72 -10.95 -4.70 -14.86
CA THR A 72 -11.92 -3.67 -15.24
C THR A 72 -11.65 -2.39 -14.45
N PHE A 73 -12.09 -1.23 -14.99
CA PHE A 73 -12.00 0.03 -14.24
C PHE A 73 -12.65 -0.06 -12.86
N GLU A 74 -13.79 -0.73 -12.77
CA GLU A 74 -14.48 -0.91 -11.48
C GLU A 74 -13.66 -1.70 -10.48
N LYS A 75 -13.16 -2.87 -10.88
CA LYS A 75 -12.35 -3.73 -10.00
C LYS A 75 -11.04 -3.06 -9.60
N GLU A 76 -10.39 -2.38 -10.54
CA GLU A 76 -9.15 -1.66 -10.25
C GLU A 76 -9.37 -0.55 -9.22
N VAL A 77 -10.37 0.30 -9.44
CA VAL A 77 -10.67 1.39 -8.48
C VAL A 77 -11.01 0.84 -7.10
N TYR A 78 -11.80 -0.22 -7.01
CA TYR A 78 -12.15 -0.79 -5.72
C TYR A 78 -10.94 -1.42 -5.03
N SER A 79 -10.16 -2.22 -5.74
CA SER A 79 -9.01 -2.91 -5.14
C SER A 79 -7.89 -1.95 -4.77
N ASP A 80 -7.65 -0.91 -5.57
CA ASP A 80 -6.61 0.09 -5.30
C ASP A 80 -6.94 0.96 -4.09
N LEU A 81 -8.11 1.60 -4.08
CA LEU A 81 -8.57 2.39 -2.93
C LEU A 81 -8.63 1.55 -1.64
N TYR A 82 -9.06 0.30 -1.74
CA TYR A 82 -9.10 -0.61 -0.61
C TYR A 82 -7.70 -1.00 -0.14
N GLY A 83 -6.80 -1.34 -1.06
CA GLY A 83 -5.44 -1.77 -0.76
C GLY A 83 -4.61 -0.70 -0.06
N GLU A 84 -4.68 0.56 -0.56
CA GLU A 84 -3.97 1.70 0.03
C GLU A 84 -4.38 1.97 1.47
N ARG A 85 -5.67 1.89 1.76
CA ARG A 85 -6.22 2.11 3.10
C ARG A 85 -6.04 0.90 4.01
N GLY A 86 -5.95 -0.28 3.43
CA GLY A 86 -5.68 -1.54 4.10
C GLY A 86 -4.19 -1.78 4.32
N CYS A 87 -3.73 -2.98 3.92
CA CYS A 87 -2.38 -3.47 4.23
C CYS A 87 -1.24 -2.65 3.60
N LEU A 88 -1.48 -1.90 2.52
CA LEU A 88 -0.39 -1.19 1.84
C LEU A 88 0.10 0.04 2.63
N MET A 89 -0.79 0.78 3.28
CA MET A 89 -0.45 2.01 4.01
C MET A 89 -1.20 2.12 5.34
N GLY A 90 -2.52 2.33 5.32
CA GLY A 90 -3.29 2.66 6.51
C GLY A 90 -3.28 1.56 7.57
N GLY A 91 -3.52 0.33 7.16
CA GLY A 91 -3.55 -0.84 8.06
C GLY A 91 -2.19 -1.14 8.66
N ILE A 92 -1.11 -1.13 7.86
CA ILE A 92 0.25 -1.39 8.36
C ILE A 92 0.70 -0.30 9.36
N GLN A 93 0.39 0.97 9.07
CA GLN A 93 0.69 2.07 9.99
C GLN A 93 -0.04 1.90 11.33
N GLY A 94 -1.32 1.54 11.28
CA GLY A 94 -2.14 1.31 12.48
C GLY A 94 -1.62 0.13 13.31
N MET A 95 -1.25 -0.98 12.68
CA MET A 95 -0.70 -2.16 13.36
C MET A 95 0.65 -1.84 14.04
N PHE A 96 1.56 -1.19 13.34
CA PHE A 96 2.85 -0.78 13.93
C PHE A 96 2.65 0.13 15.14
N LYS A 97 1.77 1.12 15.00
CA LYS A 97 1.48 2.05 16.10
C LYS A 97 0.88 1.33 17.31
N ALA A 98 -0.09 0.45 17.10
CA ALA A 98 -0.73 -0.29 18.17
C ALA A 98 0.26 -1.19 18.93
N GLN A 99 1.10 -1.94 18.22
CA GLN A 99 2.10 -2.80 18.85
C GLN A 99 3.16 -1.98 19.60
N TYR A 100 3.65 -0.91 18.98
CA TYR A 100 4.61 0.01 19.62
C TYR A 100 4.07 0.55 20.95
N ASP A 101 2.84 1.07 20.93
CA ASP A 101 2.22 1.66 22.13
C ASP A 101 2.03 0.64 23.25
N VAL A 102 1.67 -0.59 22.93
CA VAL A 102 1.57 -1.67 23.93
C VAL A 102 2.92 -1.99 24.53
N LEU A 103 4.00 -2.08 23.75
CA LEU A 103 5.35 -2.29 24.28
C LEU A 103 5.77 -1.13 25.18
N ARG A 104 5.53 0.11 24.75
CA ARG A 104 5.84 1.31 25.56
C ARG A 104 5.07 1.33 26.87
N ALA A 105 3.79 0.98 26.85
CA ALA A 105 2.94 0.91 28.05
C ALA A 105 3.41 -0.17 29.05
N ASN A 106 4.12 -1.20 28.56
CA ASN A 106 4.67 -2.28 29.38
C ASN A 106 6.16 -2.08 29.75
N GLY A 107 6.68 -0.86 29.60
CA GLY A 107 7.99 -0.46 30.11
C GLY A 107 9.18 -0.68 29.17
N HIS A 108 8.95 -1.15 27.93
CA HIS A 108 10.02 -1.23 26.95
C HIS A 108 10.51 0.17 26.55
N SER A 109 11.80 0.32 26.35
CA SER A 109 12.38 1.58 25.85
C SER A 109 11.89 1.90 24.44
N PRO A 110 11.93 3.16 24.01
CA PRO A 110 11.54 3.52 22.64
C PRO A 110 12.33 2.76 21.57
N SER A 111 13.60 2.50 21.79
CA SER A 111 14.45 1.75 20.87
C SER A 111 14.04 0.28 20.79
N GLU A 112 13.83 -0.39 21.92
CA GLU A 112 13.33 -1.78 21.94
C GLU A 112 11.99 -1.90 21.23
N ALA A 113 11.03 -1.05 21.60
CA ALA A 113 9.70 -1.07 20.99
C ALA A 113 9.75 -0.84 19.47
N PHE A 114 10.62 0.04 18.98
CA PHE A 114 10.75 0.29 17.54
C PHE A 114 11.41 -0.88 16.82
N ASN A 115 12.48 -1.46 17.37
CA ASN A 115 13.17 -2.58 16.74
C ASN A 115 12.24 -3.80 16.62
N GLU A 116 11.54 -4.15 17.70
CA GLU A 116 10.60 -5.29 17.73
C GLU A 116 9.31 -5.07 16.91
N THR A 117 9.00 -3.83 16.54
CA THR A 117 7.77 -3.54 15.77
C THR A 117 8.07 -3.30 14.30
N CYS A 118 8.97 -2.37 14.00
CA CYS A 118 9.17 -1.87 12.65
C CYS A 118 10.47 -2.36 12.00
N GLU A 119 11.58 -2.25 12.75
CA GLU A 119 12.91 -2.45 12.15
C GLU A 119 13.10 -3.89 11.70
N GLU A 120 12.86 -4.84 12.58
CA GLU A 120 13.01 -6.27 12.27
C GLU A 120 12.00 -6.72 11.20
N ALA A 121 10.77 -6.24 11.27
CA ALA A 121 9.76 -6.56 10.27
C ALA A 121 10.19 -6.10 8.87
N LEU A 122 10.59 -4.85 8.73
CA LEU A 122 10.84 -4.22 7.42
C LEU A 122 12.20 -4.61 6.82
N GLU A 123 13.23 -4.77 7.65
CA GLU A 123 14.58 -5.03 7.16
C GLU A 123 14.93 -6.53 7.09
N SER A 124 14.25 -7.37 7.85
CA SER A 124 14.55 -8.78 7.96
C SER A 124 13.43 -9.71 7.47
N LEU A 125 12.24 -9.59 8.05
CA LEU A 125 11.20 -10.59 7.85
C LEU A 125 10.35 -10.37 6.60
N TYR A 126 9.90 -9.14 6.34
CA TYR A 126 9.07 -8.87 5.16
C TYR A 126 9.80 -9.06 3.83
N PRO A 127 11.11 -8.78 3.70
CA PRO A 127 11.87 -9.17 2.51
C PRO A 127 11.85 -10.66 2.22
N LEU A 128 11.86 -11.53 3.24
CA LEU A 128 11.73 -12.99 3.05
C LEU A 128 10.37 -13.36 2.48
N VAL A 129 9.30 -12.72 2.98
CA VAL A 129 7.94 -12.91 2.45
C VAL A 129 7.86 -12.45 1.01
N ALA A 130 8.41 -11.29 0.69
CA ALA A 130 8.39 -10.73 -0.66
C ALA A 130 9.12 -11.60 -1.70
N GLN A 131 10.19 -12.24 -1.30
CA GLN A 131 11.03 -13.05 -2.18
C GLN A 131 10.59 -14.51 -2.27
N ASN A 132 10.10 -15.09 -1.18
CA ASN A 132 9.96 -16.55 -1.06
C ASN A 132 8.58 -17.00 -0.54
N GLY A 133 7.74 -16.08 -0.10
CA GLY A 133 6.42 -16.38 0.48
C GLY A 133 6.40 -16.51 1.99
N MET A 134 5.19 -16.52 2.55
CA MET A 134 4.96 -16.51 4.00
C MET A 134 5.49 -17.76 4.69
N ASP A 135 5.31 -18.93 4.09
CA ASP A 135 5.78 -20.19 4.64
C ASP A 135 7.30 -20.28 4.76
N TYR A 136 8.02 -19.64 3.84
CA TYR A 136 9.48 -19.55 3.91
C TYR A 136 9.94 -18.72 5.12
N MET A 137 9.32 -17.57 5.35
CA MET A 137 9.61 -16.75 6.53
C MET A 137 9.45 -17.57 7.82
N TYR A 138 8.34 -18.32 7.95
CA TYR A 138 8.14 -19.21 9.09
C TYR A 138 9.26 -20.23 9.23
N LYS A 139 9.64 -20.89 8.13
CA LYS A 139 10.72 -21.91 8.13
C LYS A 139 12.08 -21.33 8.50
N ALA A 140 12.33 -20.07 8.21
CA ALA A 140 13.58 -19.36 8.53
C ALA A 140 13.67 -18.93 10.00
N CYS A 141 12.57 -18.98 10.77
CA CYS A 141 12.51 -18.53 12.15
C CYS A 141 12.64 -19.68 13.18
N SER A 142 12.90 -19.33 14.44
CA SER A 142 12.99 -20.27 15.55
C SER A 142 11.66 -20.99 15.80
N THR A 143 11.74 -22.13 16.49
CA THR A 143 10.52 -22.89 16.87
C THR A 143 9.57 -22.07 17.72
N THR A 144 10.09 -21.26 18.64
CA THR A 144 9.30 -20.38 19.50
C THR A 144 8.55 -19.32 18.69
N ALA A 145 9.25 -18.62 17.77
CA ALA A 145 8.64 -17.63 16.90
C ALA A 145 7.54 -18.25 16.01
N ARG A 146 7.86 -19.40 15.40
CA ARG A 146 6.91 -20.12 14.53
C ARG A 146 5.64 -20.53 15.28
N ARG A 147 5.80 -21.12 16.47
CA ARG A 147 4.63 -21.58 17.22
C ARG A 147 3.77 -20.42 17.66
N GLY A 148 4.37 -19.40 18.26
CA GLY A 148 3.63 -18.22 18.70
C GLY A 148 2.91 -17.50 17.58
N ALA A 149 3.59 -17.28 16.44
CA ALA A 149 2.98 -16.61 15.29
C ALA A 149 1.82 -17.41 14.69
N LEU A 150 1.94 -18.74 14.60
CA LEU A 150 0.83 -19.60 14.12
C LEU A 150 -0.37 -19.58 15.07
N ASP A 151 -0.16 -19.43 16.37
CA ASP A 151 -1.25 -19.36 17.35
C ASP A 151 -1.98 -18.01 17.28
N TRP A 152 -1.25 -16.90 17.03
CA TRP A 152 -1.82 -15.56 17.03
C TRP A 152 -2.35 -15.10 15.68
N ALA A 153 -1.90 -15.65 14.57
CA ALA A 153 -2.36 -15.26 13.24
C ALA A 153 -3.90 -15.31 13.08
N PRO A 154 -4.61 -16.36 13.56
CA PRO A 154 -6.08 -16.39 13.49
C PRO A 154 -6.77 -15.30 14.33
N GLU A 155 -6.17 -14.88 15.44
CA GLU A 155 -6.72 -13.81 16.26
C GLU A 155 -6.62 -12.44 15.55
N PHE A 156 -5.50 -12.18 14.89
CA PHE A 156 -5.35 -10.99 14.05
C PHE A 156 -6.29 -11.01 12.86
N GLU A 157 -6.45 -12.14 12.17
CA GLU A 157 -7.41 -12.29 11.08
C GLU A 157 -8.82 -11.96 11.54
N LYS A 158 -9.26 -12.55 12.65
CA LYS A 158 -10.58 -12.33 13.26
C LYS A 158 -10.79 -10.85 13.64
N ALA A 159 -9.78 -10.21 14.21
CA ALA A 159 -9.86 -8.80 14.61
C ALA A 159 -9.87 -7.85 13.41
N CYS A 160 -9.07 -8.12 12.37
CA CYS A 160 -8.93 -7.25 11.22
C CYS A 160 -10.08 -7.39 10.22
N LYS A 161 -10.62 -8.60 10.01
CA LYS A 161 -11.64 -8.87 8.99
C LYS A 161 -12.83 -7.92 9.05
N PRO A 162 -13.46 -7.63 10.19
CA PRO A 162 -14.59 -6.69 10.26
C PRO A 162 -14.20 -5.25 9.88
N VAL A 163 -12.95 -4.85 10.14
CA VAL A 163 -12.44 -3.54 9.72
C VAL A 163 -12.30 -3.49 8.20
N PHE A 164 -11.74 -4.53 7.60
CA PHE A 164 -11.62 -4.66 6.15
C PHE A 164 -12.98 -4.71 5.45
N GLU A 165 -13.96 -5.38 6.01
CA GLU A 165 -15.33 -5.42 5.46
C GLU A 165 -15.96 -4.02 5.45
N ARG A 166 -15.87 -3.26 6.55
CA ARG A 166 -16.35 -1.87 6.59
C ARG A 166 -15.63 -0.97 5.60
N LEU A 167 -14.31 -1.10 5.51
CA LEU A 167 -13.50 -0.35 4.54
C LEU A 167 -13.93 -0.65 3.11
N TYR A 168 -14.15 -1.92 2.77
CA TYR A 168 -14.58 -2.29 1.42
C TYR A 168 -15.95 -1.72 1.08
N GLN A 169 -16.88 -1.69 2.04
CA GLN A 169 -18.20 -1.07 1.84
C GLN A 169 -18.08 0.45 1.59
N SER A 170 -17.24 1.16 2.35
CA SER A 170 -17.04 2.60 2.16
C SER A 170 -16.36 2.94 0.81
N VAL A 171 -15.56 2.02 0.27
CA VAL A 171 -15.02 2.13 -1.09
C VAL A 171 -16.14 1.94 -2.13
N ARG A 172 -16.95 0.89 -1.97
CA ARG A 172 -18.03 0.56 -2.92
C ARG A 172 -19.11 1.62 -2.99
N ASP A 173 -19.51 2.20 -1.87
CA ASP A 173 -20.55 3.24 -1.82
C ASP A 173 -20.05 4.62 -2.27
N GLY A 174 -18.76 4.74 -2.63
CA GLY A 174 -18.12 5.96 -3.10
C GLY A 174 -17.76 6.96 -1.99
N SER A 175 -17.93 6.61 -0.72
CA SER A 175 -17.60 7.51 0.41
C SER A 175 -16.13 7.91 0.40
N GLU A 176 -15.23 6.98 0.08
CA GLU A 176 -13.80 7.25 0.03
C GLU A 176 -13.42 8.19 -1.13
N THR A 177 -14.04 8.03 -2.28
CA THR A 177 -13.85 8.94 -3.43
C THR A 177 -14.36 10.34 -3.11
N ARG A 178 -15.58 10.46 -2.55
CA ARG A 178 -16.16 11.76 -2.16
C ARG A 178 -15.28 12.48 -1.15
N ARG A 179 -14.81 11.78 -0.11
CA ARG A 179 -13.92 12.33 0.92
C ARG A 179 -12.61 12.86 0.32
N THR A 180 -12.03 12.13 -0.62
CA THR A 180 -10.81 12.56 -1.32
C THR A 180 -11.04 13.80 -2.17
N LEU A 181 -12.14 13.84 -2.94
CA LEU A 181 -12.49 15.00 -3.77
C LEU A 181 -12.78 16.23 -2.92
N GLU A 182 -13.53 16.08 -1.83
CA GLU A 182 -13.81 17.16 -0.88
C GLU A 182 -12.52 17.70 -0.26
N PHE A 183 -11.63 16.84 0.20
CA PHE A 183 -10.35 17.26 0.74
C PHE A 183 -9.50 18.00 -0.31
N ALA A 184 -9.36 17.42 -1.50
CA ALA A 184 -8.54 17.98 -2.57
C ALA A 184 -9.10 19.29 -3.18
N SER A 185 -10.39 19.58 -2.98
CA SER A 185 -11.01 20.84 -3.40
C SER A 185 -10.67 22.04 -2.50
N ARG A 186 -10.10 21.80 -1.33
CA ARG A 186 -9.70 22.88 -0.38
C ARG A 186 -8.49 23.63 -0.94
N PRO A 187 -8.49 24.97 -0.90
CA PRO A 187 -7.32 25.75 -1.32
C PRO A 187 -6.04 25.42 -0.52
N THR A 188 -6.21 24.91 0.70
CA THR A 188 -5.14 24.57 1.64
C THR A 188 -4.71 23.10 1.59
N TYR A 189 -5.30 22.26 0.73
CA TYR A 189 -5.16 20.81 0.82
C TYR A 189 -3.70 20.30 0.89
N ARG A 190 -2.77 20.98 0.20
CA ARG A 190 -1.34 20.60 0.26
C ARG A 190 -0.74 20.87 1.64
N LYS A 191 -1.01 22.04 2.21
CA LYS A 191 -0.56 22.37 3.57
C LYS A 191 -1.21 21.50 4.63
N ASP A 192 -2.46 21.11 4.40
CA ASP A 192 -3.18 20.20 5.30
C ASP A 192 -2.54 18.80 5.26
N PHE A 193 -2.18 18.28 4.08
CA PHE A 193 -1.41 17.05 3.94
C PHE A 193 -0.03 17.13 4.59
N ASP A 194 0.72 18.20 4.34
CA ASP A 194 2.04 18.39 4.96
C ASP A 194 1.92 18.34 6.47
N LYS A 195 0.95 19.05 7.05
CA LYS A 195 0.69 19.05 8.50
C LYS A 195 0.36 17.65 9.04
N GLU A 196 -0.47 16.87 8.34
CA GLU A 196 -0.84 15.51 8.76
C GLU A 196 0.35 14.55 8.66
N THR A 197 1.15 14.66 7.60
CA THR A 197 2.36 13.82 7.42
C THR A 197 3.47 14.20 8.40
N ASP A 198 3.65 15.49 8.69
CA ASP A 198 4.58 15.97 9.71
C ASP A 198 4.17 15.46 11.11
N ALA A 199 2.87 15.45 11.41
CA ALA A 199 2.37 14.88 12.66
C ALA A 199 2.66 13.36 12.80
N ILE A 200 2.73 12.62 11.70
CA ILE A 200 3.21 11.23 11.73
C ILE A 200 4.70 11.20 12.02
N ALA A 201 5.50 12.01 11.34
CA ALA A 201 6.95 12.07 11.54
C ALA A 201 7.33 12.47 12.98
N ASP A 202 6.51 13.31 13.62
CA ASP A 202 6.69 13.78 14.99
C ASP A 202 6.29 12.76 16.08
N GLN A 203 5.66 11.65 15.72
CA GLN A 203 5.41 10.57 16.68
C GLN A 203 6.71 10.00 17.23
N GLU A 204 6.75 9.67 18.53
CA GLU A 204 7.93 9.08 19.19
C GLU A 204 8.50 7.92 18.36
N MET A 205 7.66 7.00 17.94
CA MET A 205 8.05 5.84 17.15
C MET A 205 8.87 6.22 15.90
N TRP A 206 8.43 7.22 15.15
CA TRP A 206 9.11 7.59 13.90
C TRP A 206 10.36 8.45 14.11
N ARG A 207 10.39 9.26 15.18
CA ARG A 207 11.63 9.95 15.61
C ARG A 207 12.70 8.95 16.03
N VAL A 208 12.33 7.95 16.84
CA VAL A 208 13.23 6.84 17.22
C VAL A 208 13.69 6.07 15.98
N GLY A 209 12.78 5.75 15.09
CA GLY A 209 13.11 5.10 13.82
C GLY A 209 14.11 5.90 12.97
N HIS A 210 14.03 7.23 12.99
CA HIS A 210 15.04 8.05 12.32
C HIS A 210 16.44 7.81 12.91
N VAL A 211 16.56 7.80 14.23
CA VAL A 211 17.84 7.53 14.93
C VAL A 211 18.34 6.11 14.65
N VAL A 212 17.50 5.10 14.82
CA VAL A 212 17.87 3.69 14.55
C VAL A 212 18.38 3.53 13.12
N ARG A 213 17.66 4.06 12.14
CA ARG A 213 18.10 4.01 10.74
C ARG A 213 19.42 4.73 10.48
N SER A 214 19.71 5.83 11.18
CA SER A 214 20.97 6.58 11.03
C SER A 214 22.19 5.83 11.55
N LEU A 215 21.99 4.87 12.45
CA LEU A 215 23.06 4.04 13.04
C LEU A 215 23.44 2.85 12.15
N ARG A 216 22.74 2.57 11.07
CA ARG A 216 23.08 1.49 10.15
C ARG A 216 24.38 1.82 9.40
N PRO A 217 25.40 0.92 9.43
CA PRO A 217 26.75 1.23 8.92
C PRO A 217 26.83 1.42 7.39
N ASN A 218 25.87 0.94 6.63
CA ASN A 218 25.92 0.88 5.16
C ASN A 218 24.87 1.73 4.45
N ARG A 219 24.38 2.77 5.10
CA ARG A 219 23.44 3.68 4.46
C ARG A 219 24.17 4.66 3.51
N LYS A 220 24.05 4.37 2.21
CA LYS A 220 24.36 5.35 1.16
C LYS A 220 23.14 6.20 0.84
#